data_7bb78e033c218a369ac8ccb7a4d9ee9b
#
_entry.id   7bb78e033c218a369ac8ccb7a4d9ee9b
#
_cell.length_a   1.000
_cell.length_b   1.000
_cell.length_c   1.000
_cell.angle_alpha   90.00
_cell.angle_beta   90.00
_cell.angle_gamma   90.00
#
_symmetry.space_group_name_H-M   'P 1'
#
loop_
_entity.id
_entity.type
_entity.pdbx_description
1 polymer ?
#
loop_
_entity_poly.entity_id
_entity_poly.type
_entity_poly.pdbx_seq_one_letter_code
_entity_poly.pdbx_strand_id
1 'polypeptide(L)'
;MSPPSGGVNALRVENMKPGTVYIGLGSNLGDRVTHLREAGQRLSAIVKIERASQLYVAAPLGYVRDDAFVNAVIRGTTTLKPMELLEMMQAIEAAMGRRSGVQYGPRPIDLDLLFYDAVQIETRKLTIPHPRMAQRAFVLKPLAEIAPDLMHPVLYYTISQLLQDAEDVEQVQIYQPEQQLARAT
;
A
#
# COMPACT_ATOMS: atom_id res chain seq x y z
N MET A 1 -41.50 0.45 46.94
CA MET A 1 -40.41 -0.36 46.37
C MET A 1 -40.25 0.05 44.92
N SER A 2 -39.30 0.90 44.64
CA SER A 2 -38.98 1.34 43.27
C SER A 2 -37.86 0.48 42.70
N PRO A 3 -37.89 0.06 41.43
CA PRO A 3 -36.81 -0.71 40.84
C PRO A 3 -35.60 0.18 40.52
N PRO A 4 -34.38 -0.37 40.54
CA PRO A 4 -33.17 0.38 40.24
C PRO A 4 -33.08 0.68 38.75
N SER A 5 -32.82 1.92 38.44
CA SER A 5 -32.49 2.39 37.09
C SER A 5 -31.17 1.76 36.62
N GLY A 6 -31.27 0.82 35.69
CA GLY A 6 -30.11 0.28 35.00
C GLY A 6 -29.42 1.36 34.15
N GLY A 7 -28.28 1.79 34.64
CA GLY A 7 -27.41 2.67 33.85
C GLY A 7 -26.92 1.93 32.58
N VAL A 8 -27.31 2.39 31.42
CA VAL A 8 -26.73 2.01 30.14
C VAL A 8 -25.25 2.38 30.17
N ASN A 9 -24.43 1.34 30.23
CA ASN A 9 -22.99 1.44 30.17
C ASN A 9 -22.65 2.01 28.78
N ALA A 10 -22.48 3.32 28.71
CA ALA A 10 -21.94 3.96 27.51
C ALA A 10 -20.55 3.38 27.28
N LEU A 11 -20.45 2.51 26.29
CA LEU A 11 -19.17 1.98 25.81
C LEU A 11 -18.24 3.17 25.60
N ARG A 12 -17.24 3.32 26.45
CA ARG A 12 -16.12 4.22 26.25
C ARG A 12 -15.53 3.86 24.89
N VAL A 13 -15.74 4.73 23.92
CA VAL A 13 -14.90 4.77 22.73
C VAL A 13 -13.53 5.19 23.26
N GLU A 14 -12.69 4.22 23.57
CA GLU A 14 -11.32 4.50 23.91
C GLU A 14 -10.73 5.29 22.72
N ASN A 15 -10.20 6.46 23.02
CA ASN A 15 -9.50 7.32 22.08
C ASN A 15 -8.24 6.57 21.63
N MET A 16 -8.39 5.67 20.66
CA MET A 16 -7.26 4.92 20.09
C MET A 16 -6.37 5.92 19.37
N LYS A 17 -5.11 6.01 19.82
CA LYS A 17 -4.09 6.81 19.14
C LYS A 17 -3.97 6.29 17.69
N PRO A 18 -4.06 7.18 16.69
CA PRO A 18 -3.91 6.76 15.30
C PRO A 18 -2.57 6.07 15.07
N GLY A 19 -2.60 4.91 14.40
CA GLY A 19 -1.40 4.20 13.99
C GLY A 19 -0.88 4.71 12.66
N THR A 20 0.44 4.78 12.50
CA THR A 20 1.09 5.12 11.22
C THR A 20 1.10 3.90 10.30
N VAL A 21 0.66 4.06 9.06
CA VAL A 21 0.60 3.00 8.07
C VAL A 21 1.37 3.36 6.82
N TYR A 22 1.92 2.33 6.19
CA TYR A 22 2.49 2.40 4.84
C TYR A 22 1.75 1.41 3.96
N ILE A 23 1.22 1.89 2.85
CA ILE A 23 0.39 1.10 1.93
C ILE A 23 1.00 1.19 0.54
N GLY A 24 1.31 0.04 -0.05
CA GLY A 24 1.66 -0.09 -1.45
C GLY A 24 0.41 -0.10 -2.32
N LEU A 25 0.46 0.61 -3.45
CA LEU A 25 -0.57 0.62 -4.47
C LEU A 25 0.06 0.15 -5.79
N GLY A 26 -0.61 -0.73 -6.51
CA GLY A 26 -0.16 -1.20 -7.82
C GLY A 26 -1.33 -1.37 -8.79
N SER A 27 -1.12 -1.04 -10.07
CA SER A 27 -2.09 -1.23 -11.15
C SER A 27 -1.39 -1.67 -12.44
N ASN A 28 -1.94 -2.67 -13.15
CA ASN A 28 -1.42 -3.12 -14.44
C ASN A 28 -2.50 -3.34 -15.50
N LEU A 29 -3.69 -2.75 -15.31
CA LEU A 29 -4.80 -2.87 -16.24
C LEU A 29 -5.36 -1.48 -16.61
N GLY A 30 -5.60 -1.26 -17.90
CA GLY A 30 -6.23 -0.05 -18.41
C GLY A 30 -5.50 1.25 -18.05
N ASP A 31 -6.23 2.29 -17.67
CA ASP A 31 -5.64 3.55 -17.21
C ASP A 31 -5.15 3.42 -15.75
N ARG A 32 -3.93 2.91 -15.62
CA ARG A 32 -3.27 2.61 -14.36
C ARG A 32 -3.16 3.83 -13.45
N VAL A 33 -2.85 4.99 -14.01
CA VAL A 33 -2.71 6.25 -13.25
C VAL A 33 -4.05 6.68 -12.65
N THR A 34 -5.11 6.60 -13.44
CA THR A 34 -6.47 6.90 -12.96
C THR A 34 -6.90 5.91 -11.86
N HIS A 35 -6.60 4.62 -12.02
CA HIS A 35 -6.88 3.62 -10.96
C HIS A 35 -6.13 3.91 -9.66
N LEU A 36 -4.83 4.25 -9.74
CA LEU A 36 -4.06 4.61 -8.54
C LEU A 36 -4.60 5.85 -7.85
N ARG A 37 -5.01 6.86 -8.63
CA ARG A 37 -5.63 8.09 -8.10
C ARG A 37 -6.96 7.80 -7.42
N GLU A 38 -7.83 7.01 -8.05
CA GLU A 38 -9.11 6.61 -7.47
C GLU A 38 -8.92 5.81 -6.18
N ALA A 39 -7.98 4.86 -6.16
CA ALA A 39 -7.65 4.12 -4.94
C ALA A 39 -7.18 5.04 -3.80
N GLY A 40 -6.32 6.01 -4.10
CA GLY A 40 -5.89 7.03 -3.14
C GLY A 40 -7.06 7.84 -2.58
N GLN A 41 -8.01 8.26 -3.43
CA GLN A 41 -9.22 8.96 -3.00
C GLN A 41 -10.10 8.09 -2.08
N ARG A 42 -10.28 6.80 -2.41
CA ARG A 42 -11.05 5.88 -1.56
C ARG A 42 -10.35 5.61 -0.23
N LEU A 43 -9.03 5.43 -0.25
CA LEU A 43 -8.22 5.27 0.96
C LEU A 43 -8.29 6.50 1.87
N SER A 44 -8.42 7.70 1.34
CA SER A 44 -8.50 8.94 2.14
C SER A 44 -9.72 9.01 3.08
N ALA A 45 -10.73 8.17 2.85
CA ALA A 45 -11.87 8.02 3.76
C ALA A 45 -11.54 7.25 5.05
N ILE A 46 -10.47 6.44 5.06
CA ILE A 46 -10.10 5.56 6.17
C ILE A 46 -8.67 5.76 6.68
N VAL A 47 -7.85 6.46 5.89
CA VAL A 47 -6.46 6.80 6.21
C VAL A 47 -6.26 8.28 5.96
N LYS A 48 -5.80 9.03 6.95
CA LYS A 48 -5.33 10.40 6.74
C LYS A 48 -3.98 10.34 6.03
N ILE A 49 -3.99 10.48 4.71
CA ILE A 49 -2.79 10.43 3.89
C ILE A 49 -1.93 11.66 4.18
N GLU A 50 -0.65 11.45 4.51
CA GLU A 50 0.32 12.48 4.86
C GLU A 50 1.39 12.66 3.78
N ARG A 51 1.80 11.57 3.13
CA ARG A 51 2.79 11.56 2.05
C ARG A 51 2.45 10.48 1.02
N ALA A 52 2.79 10.76 -0.23
CA ALA A 52 2.74 9.80 -1.32
C ALA A 52 4.04 9.89 -2.12
N SER A 53 4.53 8.76 -2.59
CA SER A 53 5.65 8.70 -3.53
C SER A 53 5.23 9.17 -4.92
N GLN A 54 6.21 9.37 -5.79
CA GLN A 54 6.00 9.40 -7.23
C GLN A 54 5.50 8.02 -7.71
N LEU A 55 5.06 7.97 -8.96
CA LEU A 55 4.68 6.72 -9.61
C LEU A 55 5.93 6.05 -10.17
N TYR A 56 6.04 4.75 -9.99
CA TYR A 56 7.16 3.94 -10.46
C TYR A 56 6.67 2.80 -11.33
N VAL A 57 7.45 2.44 -12.34
CA VAL A 57 7.20 1.29 -13.20
C VAL A 57 8.41 0.36 -13.19
N ALA A 58 8.16 -0.93 -13.05
CA ALA A 58 9.18 -1.95 -13.25
C ALA A 58 9.23 -2.30 -14.75
N ALA A 59 10.32 -1.88 -15.42
CA ALA A 59 10.52 -2.12 -16.84
C ALA A 59 12.00 -2.37 -17.11
N PRO A 60 12.35 -3.30 -18.03
CA PRO A 60 13.70 -3.36 -18.57
C PRO A 60 14.10 -1.99 -19.15
N LEU A 61 15.38 -1.63 -19.00
CA LEU A 61 15.91 -0.36 -19.46
C LEU A 61 15.43 -0.02 -20.89
N GLY A 62 14.64 1.05 -20.99
CA GLY A 62 14.15 1.58 -22.27
C GLY A 62 12.88 0.95 -22.83
N TYR A 63 12.24 -0.01 -22.17
CA TYR A 63 11.00 -0.61 -22.64
C TYR A 63 9.97 -0.80 -21.53
N VAL A 64 8.87 -0.04 -21.56
CA VAL A 64 7.72 -0.21 -20.68
C VAL A 64 6.69 -1.06 -21.39
N ARG A 65 6.41 -2.25 -20.88
CA ARG A 65 5.32 -3.10 -21.39
C ARG A 65 3.96 -2.51 -20.99
N ASP A 66 2.97 -2.68 -21.86
CA ASP A 66 1.60 -2.18 -21.61
C ASP A 66 0.94 -2.83 -20.37
N ASP A 67 1.38 -4.05 -20.01
CA ASP A 67 0.93 -4.81 -18.84
C ASP A 67 1.83 -4.64 -17.59
N ALA A 68 2.85 -3.77 -17.64
CA ALA A 68 3.72 -3.49 -16.51
C ALA A 68 2.94 -2.77 -15.40
N PHE A 69 3.22 -3.15 -14.15
CA PHE A 69 2.64 -2.46 -13.00
C PHE A 69 3.19 -1.03 -12.87
N VAL A 70 2.27 -0.09 -12.65
CA VAL A 70 2.61 1.22 -12.10
C VAL A 70 2.34 1.15 -10.60
N ASN A 71 3.33 1.53 -9.81
CA ASN A 71 3.34 1.38 -8.36
C ASN A 71 3.56 2.71 -7.67
N ALA A 72 3.02 2.84 -6.46
CA ALA A 72 3.26 3.94 -5.54
C ALA A 72 3.20 3.43 -4.10
N VAL A 73 3.71 4.23 -3.17
CA VAL A 73 3.54 4.00 -1.73
C VAL A 73 2.99 5.26 -1.10
N ILE A 74 2.02 5.10 -0.21
CA ILE A 74 1.52 6.17 0.64
C ILE A 74 1.89 5.91 2.09
N ARG A 75 2.12 7.01 2.83
CA ARG A 75 2.19 7.04 4.29
C ARG A 75 1.00 7.83 4.81
N GLY A 76 0.39 7.35 5.89
CA GLY A 76 -0.71 8.04 6.56
C GLY A 76 -0.95 7.51 7.96
N THR A 77 -2.02 8.01 8.58
CA THR A 77 -2.47 7.57 9.90
C THR A 77 -3.91 7.10 9.86
N THR A 78 -4.24 6.10 10.68
CA THR A 78 -5.60 5.55 10.79
C THR A 78 -5.92 5.13 12.23
N THR A 79 -7.19 5.18 12.59
CA THR A 79 -7.71 4.64 13.85
C THR A 79 -8.20 3.20 13.72
N LEU A 80 -8.28 2.67 12.49
CA LEU A 80 -8.65 1.27 12.25
C LEU A 80 -7.53 0.34 12.73
N LYS A 81 -7.90 -0.77 13.35
CA LYS A 81 -6.95 -1.84 13.69
C LYS A 81 -6.40 -2.50 12.40
N PRO A 82 -5.23 -3.16 12.45
CA PRO A 82 -4.62 -3.74 11.25
C PRO A 82 -5.54 -4.65 10.42
N MET A 83 -6.34 -5.50 11.07
CA MET A 83 -7.27 -6.39 10.38
C MET A 83 -8.46 -5.64 9.77
N GLU A 84 -9.00 -4.64 10.49
CA GLU A 84 -10.08 -3.79 9.98
C GLU A 84 -9.62 -2.99 8.76
N LEU A 85 -8.39 -2.45 8.82
CA LEU A 85 -7.78 -1.75 7.67
C LEU A 85 -7.62 -2.69 6.47
N LEU A 86 -7.14 -3.93 6.68
CA LEU A 86 -7.02 -4.92 5.60
C LEU A 86 -8.38 -5.21 4.95
N GLU A 87 -9.43 -5.42 5.75
CA GLU A 87 -10.78 -5.68 5.24
C GLU A 87 -11.33 -4.50 4.43
N MET A 88 -11.08 -3.27 4.88
CA MET A 88 -11.48 -2.07 4.14
C MET A 88 -10.68 -1.90 2.83
N MET A 89 -9.38 -2.20 2.84
CA MET A 89 -8.56 -2.20 1.62
C MET A 89 -9.07 -3.23 0.61
N GLN A 90 -9.39 -4.44 1.05
CA GLN A 90 -9.97 -5.48 0.19
C GLN A 90 -11.35 -5.08 -0.37
N ALA A 91 -12.16 -4.38 0.42
CA ALA A 91 -13.44 -3.84 -0.05
C ALA A 91 -13.24 -2.77 -1.14
N ILE A 92 -12.21 -1.91 -1.01
CA ILE A 92 -11.84 -0.93 -2.05
C ILE A 92 -11.42 -1.65 -3.33
N GLU A 93 -10.55 -2.66 -3.25
CA GLU A 93 -10.11 -3.44 -4.40
C GLU A 93 -11.30 -4.11 -5.12
N ALA A 94 -12.22 -4.72 -4.36
CA ALA A 94 -13.41 -5.36 -4.91
C ALA A 94 -14.33 -4.33 -5.60
N ALA A 95 -14.54 -3.16 -4.99
CA ALA A 95 -15.34 -2.07 -5.55
C ALA A 95 -14.73 -1.48 -6.84
N MET A 96 -13.40 -1.58 -7.01
CA MET A 96 -12.68 -1.17 -8.21
C MET A 96 -12.56 -2.28 -9.27
N GLY A 97 -13.23 -3.43 -9.06
CA GLY A 97 -13.33 -4.50 -10.04
C GLY A 97 -12.28 -5.61 -9.94
N ARG A 98 -11.53 -5.68 -8.84
CA ARG A 98 -10.65 -6.82 -8.56
C ARG A 98 -11.51 -8.07 -8.34
N ARG A 99 -11.28 -9.11 -9.14
CA ARG A 99 -11.97 -10.41 -8.99
C ARG A 99 -11.25 -11.28 -7.97
N SER A 100 -11.99 -11.81 -7.01
CA SER A 100 -11.48 -12.79 -6.04
C SER A 100 -11.01 -14.06 -6.73
N GLY A 101 -9.90 -14.65 -6.26
CA GLY A 101 -9.40 -15.94 -6.74
C GLY A 101 -8.41 -15.88 -7.91
N VAL A 102 -8.17 -14.74 -8.54
CA VAL A 102 -7.13 -14.56 -9.56
C VAL A 102 -5.85 -14.08 -8.91
N GLN A 103 -4.93 -15.00 -8.62
CA GLN A 103 -3.68 -14.70 -7.92
C GLN A 103 -2.64 -13.99 -8.79
N TYR A 104 -2.63 -14.24 -10.11
CA TYR A 104 -1.70 -13.66 -11.08
C TYR A 104 -2.48 -13.27 -12.33
N GLY A 105 -2.63 -11.97 -12.59
CA GLY A 105 -3.34 -11.50 -13.77
C GLY A 105 -3.50 -9.98 -13.78
N PRO A 106 -4.01 -9.44 -14.90
CA PRO A 106 -4.33 -8.03 -14.99
C PRO A 106 -5.37 -7.63 -13.92
N ARG A 107 -5.09 -6.54 -13.21
CA ARG A 107 -5.99 -6.02 -12.19
C ARG A 107 -5.96 -4.51 -12.12
N PRO A 108 -7.14 -3.87 -11.90
CA PRO A 108 -7.21 -2.42 -11.84
C PRO A 108 -6.43 -1.86 -10.64
N ILE A 109 -6.43 -2.58 -9.51
CA ILE A 109 -5.71 -2.14 -8.30
C ILE A 109 -5.30 -3.31 -7.42
N ASP A 110 -4.16 -3.18 -6.77
CA ASP A 110 -3.60 -4.03 -5.74
C ASP A 110 -3.20 -3.14 -4.57
N LEU A 111 -3.65 -3.44 -3.35
CA LEU A 111 -3.38 -2.68 -2.14
C LEU A 111 -2.70 -3.58 -1.12
N ASP A 112 -1.44 -3.29 -0.79
CA ASP A 112 -0.64 -4.05 0.16
C ASP A 112 -0.37 -3.23 1.43
N LEU A 113 -0.78 -3.73 2.60
CA LEU A 113 -0.40 -3.15 3.88
C LEU A 113 1.05 -3.54 4.19
N LEU A 114 1.97 -2.59 4.05
CA LEU A 114 3.41 -2.82 4.19
C LEU A 114 3.85 -2.79 5.65
N PHE A 115 3.46 -1.72 6.37
CA PHE A 115 3.72 -1.52 7.79
C PHE A 115 2.52 -0.92 8.49
N TYR A 116 2.42 -1.21 9.78
CA TYR A 116 1.52 -0.57 10.73
C TYR A 116 2.29 -0.31 12.02
N ASP A 117 2.71 0.95 12.27
CA ASP A 117 3.69 1.30 13.31
C ASP A 117 4.91 0.34 13.29
N ALA A 118 5.36 -0.12 14.45
CA ALA A 118 6.38 -1.17 14.60
C ALA A 118 5.76 -2.55 14.91
N VAL A 119 4.47 -2.73 14.61
CA VAL A 119 3.72 -3.95 14.93
C VAL A 119 4.23 -5.12 14.08
N GLN A 120 4.35 -6.28 14.71
CA GLN A 120 4.63 -7.55 14.04
C GLN A 120 3.41 -8.46 14.19
N ILE A 121 2.83 -8.86 13.08
CA ILE A 121 1.67 -9.75 13.00
C ILE A 121 2.00 -10.88 12.05
N GLU A 122 1.75 -12.11 12.48
CA GLU A 122 1.84 -13.29 11.63
C GLU A 122 0.60 -14.17 11.83
N THR A 123 -0.34 -14.05 10.90
CA THR A 123 -1.57 -14.85 10.86
C THR A 123 -1.81 -15.37 9.45
N ARG A 124 -2.77 -16.28 9.31
CA ARG A 124 -3.20 -16.77 7.98
C ARG A 124 -3.69 -15.68 7.04
N LYS A 125 -4.29 -14.60 7.58
CA LYS A 125 -4.92 -13.54 6.80
C LYS A 125 -4.04 -12.31 6.63
N LEU A 126 -3.15 -12.03 7.60
CA LEU A 126 -2.37 -10.80 7.65
C LEU A 126 -0.99 -11.07 8.22
N THR A 127 0.03 -10.63 7.50
CA THR A 127 1.42 -10.59 7.98
C THR A 127 1.93 -9.16 7.84
N ILE A 128 2.42 -8.60 8.95
CA ILE A 128 3.03 -7.26 9.02
C ILE A 128 4.38 -7.39 9.74
N PRO A 129 5.46 -6.85 9.18
CA PRO A 129 5.62 -6.26 7.84
C PRO A 129 5.25 -7.21 6.72
N HIS A 130 4.85 -6.66 5.57
CA HIS A 130 4.49 -7.48 4.42
C HIS A 130 5.65 -8.41 4.02
N PRO A 131 5.44 -9.75 3.95
CA PRO A 131 6.53 -10.74 3.98
C PRO A 131 7.49 -10.67 2.79
N ARG A 132 7.04 -10.15 1.65
CA ARG A 132 7.85 -10.08 0.42
C ARG A 132 8.34 -8.68 0.07
N MET A 133 8.06 -7.67 0.90
CA MET A 133 8.40 -6.29 0.56
C MET A 133 9.91 -6.05 0.46
N ALA A 134 10.68 -6.67 1.36
CA ALA A 134 12.12 -6.50 1.44
C ALA A 134 12.90 -7.05 0.22
N GLN A 135 12.24 -7.83 -0.63
CA GLN A 135 12.81 -8.43 -1.85
C GLN A 135 12.29 -7.78 -3.13
N ARG A 136 11.50 -6.69 -3.03
CA ARG A 136 10.78 -6.10 -4.16
C ARG A 136 11.22 -4.66 -4.38
N ALA A 137 12.10 -4.43 -5.35
CA ALA A 137 12.59 -3.10 -5.67
C ALA A 137 11.44 -2.11 -6.03
N PHE A 138 10.36 -2.59 -6.68
CA PHE A 138 9.20 -1.78 -7.03
C PHE A 138 8.34 -1.35 -5.82
N VAL A 139 8.56 -1.96 -4.65
CA VAL A 139 8.00 -1.52 -3.35
C VAL A 139 9.01 -0.66 -2.60
N LEU A 140 10.28 -1.10 -2.55
CA LEU A 140 11.32 -0.43 -1.77
C LEU A 140 11.68 0.94 -2.32
N LYS A 141 11.72 1.11 -3.66
CA LYS A 141 12.10 2.38 -4.29
C LYS A 141 11.12 3.51 -3.97
N PRO A 142 9.79 3.36 -4.18
CA PRO A 142 8.82 4.38 -3.77
C PRO A 142 8.74 4.55 -2.23
N LEU A 143 8.96 3.48 -1.46
CA LEU A 143 8.98 3.58 -0.01
C LEU A 143 10.21 4.35 0.50
N ALA A 144 11.39 4.12 -0.07
CA ALA A 144 12.61 4.86 0.27
C ALA A 144 12.52 6.35 -0.06
N GLU A 145 11.76 6.73 -1.09
CA GLU A 145 11.51 8.14 -1.42
C GLU A 145 10.82 8.89 -0.26
N ILE A 146 9.88 8.25 0.41
CA ILE A 146 9.06 8.90 1.44
C ILE A 146 9.46 8.57 2.87
N ALA A 147 10.19 7.47 3.09
CA ALA A 147 10.61 6.99 4.40
C ALA A 147 11.94 6.22 4.36
N PRO A 148 13.06 6.85 3.93
CA PRO A 148 14.34 6.16 3.75
C PRO A 148 14.89 5.57 5.06
N ASP A 149 14.66 6.24 6.19
CA ASP A 149 15.17 5.86 7.51
C ASP A 149 14.20 4.96 8.30
N LEU A 150 13.06 4.58 7.71
CA LEU A 150 12.14 3.67 8.36
C LEU A 150 12.82 2.32 8.60
N MET A 151 12.85 1.91 9.88
CA MET A 151 13.45 0.64 10.30
C MET A 151 12.47 -0.51 10.08
N HIS A 152 12.89 -1.56 9.38
CA HIS A 152 12.14 -2.81 9.28
C HIS A 152 12.20 -3.56 10.63
N PRO A 153 11.07 -3.76 11.35
CA PRO A 153 11.09 -4.19 12.75
C PRO A 153 11.53 -5.64 12.97
N VAL A 154 11.68 -6.43 11.89
CA VAL A 154 12.13 -7.82 11.94
C VAL A 154 13.57 -7.97 11.41
N LEU A 155 13.90 -7.26 10.34
CA LEU A 155 15.21 -7.38 9.68
C LEU A 155 16.25 -6.44 10.29
N TYR A 156 15.82 -5.39 11.00
CA TYR A 156 16.68 -4.36 11.61
C TYR A 156 17.58 -3.62 10.60
N TYR A 157 17.11 -3.48 9.36
CA TYR A 157 17.66 -2.63 8.30
C TYR A 157 16.72 -1.48 8.01
N THR A 158 17.26 -0.33 7.65
CA THR A 158 16.46 0.78 7.11
C THR A 158 15.96 0.45 5.71
N ILE A 159 14.91 1.13 5.26
CA ILE A 159 14.42 0.96 3.89
C ILE A 159 15.49 1.30 2.86
N SER A 160 16.32 2.34 3.11
CA SER A 160 17.48 2.65 2.26
C SER A 160 18.48 1.50 2.16
N GLN A 161 18.78 0.83 3.27
CA GLN A 161 19.70 -0.31 3.28
C GLN A 161 19.10 -1.51 2.52
N LEU A 162 17.83 -1.82 2.76
CA LEU A 162 17.13 -2.87 2.02
C LEU A 162 17.10 -2.60 0.51
N LEU A 163 16.94 -1.34 0.10
CA LEU A 163 16.96 -0.95 -1.30
C LEU A 163 18.33 -1.14 -1.95
N GLN A 164 19.42 -0.90 -1.22
CA GLN A 164 20.79 -1.10 -1.73
C GLN A 164 21.08 -2.57 -2.05
N ASP A 165 20.49 -3.49 -1.28
CA ASP A 165 20.69 -4.93 -1.42
C ASP A 165 19.63 -5.60 -2.31
N ALA A 166 18.62 -4.84 -2.78
CA ALA A 166 17.55 -5.40 -3.60
C ALA A 166 18.01 -5.66 -5.03
N GLU A 167 17.55 -6.78 -5.58
CA GLU A 167 17.71 -7.09 -6.99
C GLU A 167 16.83 -6.18 -7.87
N ASP A 168 17.20 -6.02 -9.14
CA ASP A 168 16.40 -5.33 -10.17
C ASP A 168 16.08 -3.85 -9.89
N VAL A 169 16.79 -3.18 -8.98
CA VAL A 169 16.58 -1.76 -8.64
C VAL A 169 16.68 -0.87 -9.87
N GLU A 170 17.61 -1.17 -10.78
CA GLU A 170 17.81 -0.40 -12.02
C GLU A 170 16.64 -0.50 -13.00
N GLN A 171 15.87 -1.59 -12.92
CA GLN A 171 14.69 -1.80 -13.74
C GLN A 171 13.46 -1.01 -13.25
N VAL A 172 13.50 -0.48 -12.02
CA VAL A 172 12.42 0.33 -11.46
C VAL A 172 12.71 1.81 -11.70
N GLN A 173 11.86 2.47 -12.48
CA GLN A 173 12.03 3.85 -12.89
C GLN A 173 10.80 4.69 -12.53
N ILE A 174 10.98 6.01 -12.44
CA ILE A 174 9.84 6.93 -12.31
C ILE A 174 9.00 6.81 -13.59
N TYR A 175 7.69 6.61 -13.41
CA TYR A 175 6.74 6.52 -14.51
C TYR A 175 6.55 7.89 -15.16
N GLN A 176 6.83 7.97 -16.47
CA GLN A 176 6.65 9.18 -17.26
C GLN A 176 5.61 8.94 -18.36
N PRO A 177 4.39 9.50 -18.23
CA PRO A 177 3.30 9.27 -19.20
C PRO A 177 3.66 9.71 -20.62
N GLU A 178 4.46 10.76 -20.77
CA GLU A 178 4.82 11.33 -22.08
C GLU A 178 5.68 10.41 -22.96
N GLN A 179 6.43 9.48 -22.35
CA GLN A 179 7.25 8.54 -23.11
C GLN A 179 6.44 7.44 -23.84
N GLN A 180 5.18 7.23 -23.45
CA GLN A 180 4.28 6.28 -24.12
C GLN A 180 3.67 6.86 -25.40
N LEU A 181 3.39 8.17 -25.46
CA LEU A 181 2.81 8.83 -26.62
C LEU A 181 3.80 8.95 -27.78
N ALA A 182 5.09 9.08 -27.52
CA ALA A 182 6.13 9.21 -28.55
C ALA A 182 6.46 7.90 -29.28
N ARG A 183 5.93 6.74 -28.85
CA ARG A 183 6.22 5.41 -29.39
C ARG A 183 5.04 4.74 -30.08
N ALA A 184 3.88 5.40 -30.13
CA ALA A 184 2.67 4.93 -30.81
C ALA A 184 2.52 5.49 -32.24
N THR A 185 3.54 6.18 -32.74
CA THR A 185 3.70 6.65 -34.12
C THR A 185 4.86 5.92 -34.77
#